data_c9530e275fb6f2a11e06c822904253af
#
_entry.id   c9530e275fb6f2a11e06c822904253af
#
_cell.length_a   1.000
_cell.length_b   1.000
_cell.length_c   1.000
_cell.angle_alpha   90.00
_cell.angle_beta   90.00
_cell.angle_gamma   90.00
#
_symmetry.space_group_name_H-M   'P 1'
#
loop_
_entity.id
_entity.type
_entity.pdbx_description
1 polymer ?
#
loop_
_entity_poly.entity_id
_entity_poly.type
_entity_poly.pdbx_seq_one_letter_code
_entity_poly.pdbx_strand_id
1 'polypeptide(L)'
;MPDPALAPSRVPDSLRALRHRDFRLFFAGQGVSLIGTWMQSVAQGWLMHRLTSSAMMLGLLTFAQFIPVVPLAMLAGVIADRTDRRRMLMWTQGLLLVQALVLAVLVSLDVVRPWMLLSLAVIYGIVNTFDLPARQSFVVELTGKEDLPNGIALNSAAFNAARIVGPAAAGVLVATLGEAGCFWINALSFVAVLASLLALRRPASAQGAPRAPGHAPVTRQTLFEGLRYAWSVPSIRQLLMLLAVCAGLGFQYNTLLPVYARDILHSGPAVYGWLFSAFGAGALVASLRMTMARERWALRRHLLFGLAAAGLGFVGFAWVRWLPAMVAFAALAGFGLILYVSSTNTLIQLTVDDRYRGRVMSLYTLFFVGTSPVGALIAGALAQRFGAPVATTACALILLAGAVWVSARLRAVAAREAAEREAAERVAVPDPEATG
;
A
#
# COMPACT_ATOMS: atom_id res chain seq x y z
N MET A 1 39.75 -0.87 34.59
CA MET A 1 38.61 -0.04 34.97
C MET A 1 37.46 -0.45 34.11
N PRO A 2 36.31 -0.89 34.63
CA PRO A 2 35.15 -1.19 33.83
C PRO A 2 34.55 0.13 33.34
N ASP A 3 34.19 0.13 32.05
CA ASP A 3 33.53 1.19 31.31
C ASP A 3 32.28 1.65 32.07
N PRO A 4 32.00 2.95 32.22
CA PRO A 4 30.79 3.40 32.92
C PRO A 4 29.59 2.94 32.14
N ALA A 5 28.88 1.94 32.69
CA ALA A 5 27.65 1.39 32.19
C ALA A 5 26.69 2.50 31.75
N LEU A 6 26.40 2.54 30.49
CA LEU A 6 25.34 3.35 29.89
C LEU A 6 24.06 3.16 30.73
N ALA A 7 23.63 4.22 31.38
CA ALA A 7 22.38 4.22 32.13
C ALA A 7 21.26 3.64 31.23
N PRO A 8 20.41 2.73 31.74
CA PRO A 8 19.38 2.09 30.92
C PRO A 8 18.51 3.19 30.28
N SER A 9 18.54 3.24 28.97
CA SER A 9 17.76 4.23 28.23
C SER A 9 16.27 3.99 28.54
N ARG A 10 15.57 5.03 28.99
CA ARG A 10 14.13 5.03 29.32
C ARG A 10 13.22 4.67 28.14
N VAL A 11 13.77 4.46 26.93
CA VAL A 11 13.02 4.14 25.71
C VAL A 11 13.08 2.64 25.47
N PRO A 12 11.93 1.93 25.40
CA PRO A 12 11.86 0.51 25.08
C PRO A 12 12.57 0.20 23.73
N ASP A 13 13.12 -1.01 23.60
CA ASP A 13 13.82 -1.43 22.38
C ASP A 13 12.93 -1.41 21.12
N SER A 14 11.62 -1.60 21.28
CA SER A 14 10.63 -1.43 20.20
C SER A 14 10.51 -0.01 19.66
N LEU A 15 10.99 0.99 20.39
CA LEU A 15 10.96 2.41 20.05
C LEU A 15 12.37 3.01 19.90
N ARG A 16 13.38 2.17 19.73
CA ARG A 16 14.79 2.53 19.77
C ARG A 16 15.15 3.66 18.76
N ALA A 17 14.58 3.63 17.55
CA ALA A 17 14.81 4.67 16.55
C ALA A 17 14.36 6.08 17.01
N LEU A 18 13.38 6.19 17.92
CA LEU A 18 12.94 7.49 18.48
C LEU A 18 13.97 8.12 19.44
N ARG A 19 15.05 7.43 19.78
CA ARG A 19 16.20 8.01 20.50
C ARG A 19 16.91 9.07 19.64
N HIS A 20 16.92 8.86 18.31
CA HIS A 20 17.45 9.85 17.37
C HIS A 20 16.52 11.07 17.31
N ARG A 21 17.01 12.24 17.79
CA ARG A 21 16.22 13.48 17.83
C ARG A 21 15.63 13.82 16.47
N ASP A 22 16.43 13.73 15.42
CA ASP A 22 16.04 14.12 14.07
C ASP A 22 15.01 13.15 13.48
N PHE A 23 15.16 11.84 13.72
CA PHE A 23 14.13 10.88 13.35
C PHE A 23 12.82 11.11 14.09
N ARG A 24 12.86 11.40 15.39
CA ARG A 24 11.66 11.69 16.20
C ARG A 24 10.89 12.93 15.70
N LEU A 25 11.61 14.00 15.35
CA LEU A 25 11.00 15.21 14.78
C LEU A 25 10.35 14.93 13.43
N PHE A 26 11.07 14.27 12.54
CA PHE A 26 10.56 13.87 11.24
C PHE A 26 9.35 12.95 11.37
N PHE A 27 9.44 11.92 12.21
CA PHE A 27 8.39 10.94 12.45
C PHE A 27 7.10 11.59 12.96
N ALA A 28 7.20 12.54 13.89
CA ALA A 28 6.05 13.27 14.41
C ALA A 28 5.38 14.13 13.31
N GLY A 29 6.17 14.95 12.60
CA GLY A 29 5.65 15.77 11.50
C GLY A 29 5.02 14.91 10.39
N GLN A 30 5.70 13.84 9.98
CA GLN A 30 5.23 12.91 8.95
C GLN A 30 3.97 12.16 9.39
N GLY A 31 3.87 11.76 10.66
CA GLY A 31 2.67 11.09 11.19
C GLY A 31 1.42 11.96 11.09
N VAL A 32 1.54 13.24 11.43
CA VAL A 32 0.43 14.22 11.28
C VAL A 32 0.06 14.39 9.80
N SER A 33 1.05 14.53 8.91
CA SER A 33 0.80 14.68 7.47
C SER A 33 0.19 13.44 6.84
N LEU A 34 0.56 12.23 7.26
CA LEU A 34 -0.06 11.00 6.79
C LEU A 34 -1.56 10.96 7.12
N ILE A 35 -1.95 11.35 8.34
CA ILE A 35 -3.36 11.43 8.73
C ILE A 35 -4.08 12.45 7.83
N GLY A 36 -3.52 13.66 7.65
CA GLY A 36 -4.06 14.69 6.79
C GLY A 36 -4.24 14.23 5.33
N THR A 37 -3.26 13.52 4.80
CA THR A 37 -3.29 12.98 3.43
C THR A 37 -4.42 11.96 3.25
N TRP A 38 -4.63 11.04 4.22
CA TRP A 38 -5.76 10.11 4.18
C TRP A 38 -7.09 10.82 4.34
N MET A 39 -7.16 11.87 5.18
CA MET A 39 -8.36 12.72 5.30
C MET A 39 -8.69 13.41 3.97
N GLN A 40 -7.69 13.99 3.29
CA GLN A 40 -7.88 14.62 1.98
C GLN A 40 -8.39 13.60 0.95
N SER A 41 -7.84 12.38 0.93
CA SER A 41 -8.27 11.33 -0.01
C SER A 41 -9.77 11.01 0.15
N VAL A 42 -10.23 10.87 1.38
CA VAL A 42 -11.65 10.62 1.70
C VAL A 42 -12.53 11.81 1.31
N ALA A 43 -12.16 13.02 1.74
CA ALA A 43 -12.90 14.24 1.42
C ALA A 43 -12.99 14.48 -0.10
N GLN A 44 -11.91 14.21 -0.83
CA GLN A 44 -11.85 14.37 -2.28
C GLN A 44 -12.74 13.35 -3.02
N GLY A 45 -12.76 12.09 -2.56
CA GLY A 45 -13.68 11.07 -3.09
C GLY A 45 -15.15 11.42 -2.82
N TRP A 46 -15.47 11.87 -1.60
CA TRP A 46 -16.81 12.32 -1.24
C TRP A 46 -17.25 13.53 -2.08
N LEU A 47 -16.38 14.54 -2.20
CA LEU A 47 -16.64 15.73 -3.01
C LEU A 47 -16.88 15.40 -4.48
N MET A 48 -16.04 14.54 -5.09
CA MET A 48 -16.24 14.12 -6.48
C MET A 48 -17.60 13.45 -6.67
N HIS A 49 -17.99 12.57 -5.76
CA HIS A 49 -19.30 11.89 -5.82
C HIS A 49 -20.46 12.88 -5.58
N ARG A 50 -20.30 13.83 -4.67
CA ARG A 50 -21.30 14.89 -4.42
C ARG A 50 -21.52 15.77 -5.66
N LEU A 51 -20.46 16.11 -6.39
CA LEU A 51 -20.53 16.96 -7.58
C LEU A 51 -21.06 16.25 -8.83
N THR A 52 -20.85 14.94 -8.95
CA THR A 52 -21.08 14.23 -10.21
C THR A 52 -22.12 13.11 -10.12
N SER A 53 -22.35 12.58 -8.93
CA SER A 53 -23.15 11.35 -8.68
C SER A 53 -22.75 10.19 -9.61
N SER A 54 -21.47 10.12 -9.98
CA SER A 54 -20.94 9.18 -10.97
C SER A 54 -19.83 8.31 -10.39
N ALA A 55 -20.06 7.00 -10.41
CA ALA A 55 -19.04 6.01 -10.04
C ALA A 55 -17.85 6.02 -11.05
N MET A 56 -18.11 6.32 -12.31
CA MET A 56 -17.07 6.45 -13.32
C MET A 56 -16.12 7.62 -13.02
N MET A 57 -16.63 8.75 -12.52
CA MET A 57 -15.80 9.89 -12.14
C MET A 57 -14.93 9.59 -10.90
N LEU A 58 -15.39 8.75 -9.99
CA LEU A 58 -14.57 8.24 -8.89
C LEU A 58 -13.43 7.33 -9.42
N GLY A 59 -13.74 6.46 -10.37
CA GLY A 59 -12.74 5.65 -11.06
C GLY A 59 -11.70 6.50 -11.77
N LEU A 60 -12.14 7.56 -12.47
CA LEU A 60 -11.27 8.51 -13.17
C LEU A 60 -10.41 9.33 -12.18
N LEU A 61 -10.95 9.71 -11.02
CA LEU A 61 -10.20 10.38 -9.96
C LEU A 61 -9.03 9.52 -9.46
N THR A 62 -9.31 8.26 -9.15
CA THR A 62 -8.29 7.29 -8.72
C THR A 62 -7.27 7.02 -9.84
N PHE A 63 -7.75 6.87 -11.08
CA PHE A 63 -6.88 6.74 -12.26
C PHE A 63 -5.93 7.94 -12.38
N ALA A 64 -6.46 9.15 -12.33
CA ALA A 64 -5.69 10.41 -12.44
C ALA A 64 -4.61 10.50 -11.35
N GLN A 65 -4.91 10.02 -10.14
CA GLN A 65 -3.98 10.04 -9.01
C GLN A 65 -2.81 9.05 -9.16
N PHE A 66 -3.04 7.88 -9.75
CA PHE A 66 -2.03 6.82 -9.81
C PHE A 66 -1.35 6.67 -11.18
N ILE A 67 -1.96 7.13 -12.28
CA ILE A 67 -1.38 6.98 -13.62
C ILE A 67 0.01 7.63 -13.78
N PRO A 68 0.33 8.77 -13.14
CA PRO A 68 1.66 9.36 -13.26
C PRO A 68 2.78 8.48 -12.70
N VAL A 69 2.47 7.59 -11.76
CA VAL A 69 3.45 6.67 -11.15
C VAL A 69 4.06 5.76 -12.22
N VAL A 70 3.25 5.27 -13.17
CA VAL A 70 3.67 4.29 -14.18
C VAL A 70 4.85 4.80 -15.03
N PRO A 71 4.78 5.96 -15.69
CA PRO A 71 5.89 6.49 -16.49
C PRO A 71 6.99 7.13 -15.65
N LEU A 72 6.69 7.66 -14.45
CA LEU A 72 7.61 8.49 -13.69
C LEU A 72 8.39 7.75 -12.60
N ALA A 73 7.97 6.54 -12.19
CA ALA A 73 8.60 5.83 -11.06
C ALA A 73 10.10 5.60 -11.24
N MET A 74 10.53 5.22 -12.46
CA MET A 74 11.94 5.01 -12.76
C MET A 74 12.74 6.33 -12.68
N LEU A 75 12.19 7.40 -13.23
CA LEU A 75 12.79 8.73 -13.21
C LEU A 75 12.89 9.25 -11.78
N ALA A 76 11.83 9.07 -10.99
CA ALA A 76 11.79 9.48 -9.59
C ALA A 76 12.86 8.78 -8.74
N GLY A 77 13.05 7.47 -8.95
CA GLY A 77 14.13 6.72 -8.28
C GLY A 77 15.51 7.28 -8.61
N VAL A 78 15.81 7.50 -9.90
CA VAL A 78 17.13 8.07 -10.33
C VAL A 78 17.35 9.47 -9.77
N ILE A 79 16.32 10.32 -9.76
CA ILE A 79 16.42 11.68 -9.22
C ILE A 79 16.59 11.63 -7.70
N ALA A 80 15.86 10.76 -6.99
CA ALA A 80 16.00 10.60 -5.54
C ALA A 80 17.41 10.14 -5.12
N ASP A 81 18.06 9.31 -5.94
CA ASP A 81 19.42 8.84 -5.68
C ASP A 81 20.50 9.93 -5.90
N ARG A 82 20.21 10.90 -6.79
CA ARG A 82 21.16 11.97 -7.17
C ARG A 82 20.97 13.28 -6.42
N THR A 83 19.81 13.47 -5.79
CA THR A 83 19.42 14.72 -5.13
C THR A 83 19.57 14.59 -3.61
N ASP A 84 19.83 15.71 -2.94
CA ASP A 84 19.73 15.81 -1.48
C ASP A 84 18.30 15.48 -1.04
N ARG A 85 18.14 14.41 -0.27
CA ARG A 85 16.84 13.85 0.13
C ARG A 85 15.99 14.83 0.92
N ARG A 86 16.61 15.62 1.81
CA ARG A 86 15.93 16.66 2.57
C ARG A 86 15.40 17.76 1.65
N ARG A 87 16.20 18.24 0.71
CA ARG A 87 15.76 19.23 -0.28
C ARG A 87 14.62 18.70 -1.14
N MET A 88 14.74 17.47 -1.61
CA MET A 88 13.68 16.83 -2.39
C MET A 88 12.38 16.75 -1.60
N LEU A 89 12.43 16.31 -0.33
CA LEU A 89 11.25 16.30 0.54
C LEU A 89 10.69 17.70 0.79
N MET A 90 11.53 18.71 0.96
CA MET A 90 11.05 20.10 1.11
C MET A 90 10.28 20.57 -0.13
N TRP A 91 10.77 20.27 -1.33
CA TRP A 91 10.06 20.61 -2.57
C TRP A 91 8.76 19.81 -2.75
N THR A 92 8.80 18.49 -2.54
CA THR A 92 7.59 17.66 -2.71
C THR A 92 6.51 18.01 -1.68
N GLN A 93 6.87 18.18 -0.41
CA GLN A 93 5.93 18.57 0.64
C GLN A 93 5.42 20.02 0.46
N GLY A 94 6.26 20.92 -0.05
CA GLY A 94 5.84 22.27 -0.42
C GLY A 94 4.83 22.29 -1.57
N LEU A 95 5.06 21.49 -2.61
CA LEU A 95 4.10 21.35 -3.72
C LEU A 95 2.79 20.69 -3.28
N LEU A 96 2.84 19.70 -2.39
CA LEU A 96 1.65 19.09 -1.80
C LEU A 96 0.88 20.07 -0.91
N LEU A 97 1.57 20.93 -0.15
CA LEU A 97 0.96 22.04 0.59
C LEU A 97 0.21 22.97 -0.37
N VAL A 98 0.85 23.42 -1.44
CA VAL A 98 0.22 24.30 -2.43
C VAL A 98 -1.00 23.62 -3.06
N GLN A 99 -0.88 22.35 -3.44
CA GLN A 99 -2.00 21.57 -3.98
C GLN A 99 -3.18 21.49 -3.01
N ALA A 100 -2.92 21.22 -1.71
CA ALA A 100 -3.94 21.15 -0.68
C ALA A 100 -4.58 22.53 -0.42
N LEU A 101 -3.79 23.62 -0.42
CA LEU A 101 -4.29 25.01 -0.30
C LEU A 101 -5.19 25.38 -1.48
N VAL A 102 -4.75 25.10 -2.72
CA VAL A 102 -5.58 25.36 -3.91
C VAL A 102 -6.92 24.62 -3.81
N LEU A 103 -6.89 23.36 -3.40
CA LEU A 103 -8.11 22.58 -3.22
C LEU A 103 -9.01 23.16 -2.13
N ALA A 104 -8.43 23.54 -0.98
CA ALA A 104 -9.14 24.15 0.14
C ALA A 104 -9.82 25.47 -0.29
N VAL A 105 -9.11 26.33 -0.99
CA VAL A 105 -9.62 27.62 -1.48
C VAL A 105 -10.74 27.42 -2.50
N LEU A 106 -10.55 26.56 -3.51
CA LEU A 106 -11.55 26.31 -4.55
C LEU A 106 -12.86 25.79 -3.94
N VAL A 107 -12.77 24.92 -2.93
CA VAL A 107 -13.96 24.38 -2.26
C VAL A 107 -14.58 25.39 -1.29
N SER A 108 -13.78 26.18 -0.60
CA SER A 108 -14.28 27.26 0.30
C SER A 108 -15.03 28.36 -0.47
N LEU A 109 -14.62 28.63 -1.72
CA LEU A 109 -15.27 29.60 -2.61
C LEU A 109 -16.44 29.02 -3.42
N ASP A 110 -16.71 27.73 -3.27
CA ASP A 110 -17.74 26.96 -4.02
C ASP A 110 -17.60 27.06 -5.55
N VAL A 111 -16.38 27.26 -6.05
CA VAL A 111 -16.09 27.34 -7.49
C VAL A 111 -15.48 26.06 -8.05
N VAL A 112 -15.31 25.05 -7.21
CA VAL A 112 -14.70 23.77 -7.57
C VAL A 112 -15.50 23.03 -8.66
N ARG A 113 -14.80 22.53 -9.69
CA ARG A 113 -15.38 21.73 -10.77
C ARG A 113 -14.72 20.35 -10.82
N PRO A 114 -15.41 19.30 -11.33
CA PRO A 114 -14.85 17.94 -11.40
C PRO A 114 -13.49 17.87 -12.12
N TRP A 115 -13.29 18.59 -13.22
CA TRP A 115 -12.03 18.61 -13.94
C TRP A 115 -10.88 19.22 -13.14
N MET A 116 -11.16 20.19 -12.24
CA MET A 116 -10.14 20.76 -11.33
C MET A 116 -9.67 19.71 -10.33
N LEU A 117 -10.60 18.88 -9.79
CA LEU A 117 -10.27 17.78 -8.90
C LEU A 117 -9.38 16.74 -9.60
N LEU A 118 -9.69 16.41 -10.87
CA LEU A 118 -8.87 15.50 -11.68
C LEU A 118 -7.48 16.07 -11.94
N SER A 119 -7.36 17.34 -12.29
CA SER A 119 -6.08 17.99 -12.51
C SER A 119 -5.22 18.02 -11.25
N LEU A 120 -5.82 18.36 -10.09
CA LEU A 120 -5.14 18.35 -8.80
C LEU A 120 -4.77 16.93 -8.35
N ALA A 121 -5.54 15.91 -8.75
CA ALA A 121 -5.19 14.50 -8.50
C ALA A 121 -3.98 14.06 -9.33
N VAL A 122 -3.88 14.48 -10.60
CA VAL A 122 -2.68 14.24 -11.43
C VAL A 122 -1.45 14.90 -10.81
N ILE A 123 -1.56 16.18 -10.39
CA ILE A 123 -0.46 16.90 -9.74
C ILE A 123 -0.03 16.18 -8.46
N TYR A 124 -0.98 15.77 -7.63
CA TYR A 124 -0.70 14.96 -6.44
C TYR A 124 0.06 13.68 -6.80
N GLY A 125 -0.41 12.93 -7.81
CA GLY A 125 0.22 11.69 -8.28
C GLY A 125 1.65 11.90 -8.75
N ILE A 126 1.91 12.97 -9.53
CA ILE A 126 3.26 13.33 -9.98
C ILE A 126 4.15 13.59 -8.75
N VAL A 127 3.75 14.48 -7.87
CA VAL A 127 4.56 14.88 -6.71
C VAL A 127 4.81 13.69 -5.78
N ASN A 128 3.78 12.89 -5.50
CA ASN A 128 3.88 11.73 -4.62
C ASN A 128 4.81 10.63 -5.19
N THR A 129 4.93 10.52 -6.52
CA THR A 129 5.86 9.60 -7.18
C THR A 129 7.31 9.93 -6.83
N PHE A 130 7.65 11.20 -6.66
CA PHE A 130 8.99 11.64 -6.23
C PHE A 130 9.15 11.64 -4.70
N ASP A 131 8.09 11.93 -3.97
CA ASP A 131 8.11 11.99 -2.50
C ASP A 131 8.41 10.63 -1.86
N LEU A 132 7.78 9.57 -2.34
CA LEU A 132 7.85 8.24 -1.74
C LEU A 132 9.28 7.67 -1.66
N PRO A 133 10.08 7.61 -2.74
CA PRO A 133 11.46 7.10 -2.68
C PRO A 133 12.38 8.02 -1.85
N ALA A 134 12.19 9.33 -1.93
CA ALA A 134 12.95 10.28 -1.12
C ALA A 134 12.71 10.05 0.38
N ARG A 135 11.46 9.86 0.78
CA ARG A 135 11.07 9.60 2.17
C ARG A 135 11.63 8.29 2.70
N GLN A 136 11.52 7.20 1.92
CA GLN A 136 12.08 5.91 2.32
C GLN A 136 13.60 5.97 2.51
N SER A 137 14.30 6.61 1.60
CA SER A 137 15.75 6.79 1.70
C SER A 137 16.15 7.72 2.85
N PHE A 138 15.31 8.70 3.19
CA PHE A 138 15.57 9.64 4.28
C PHE A 138 15.44 8.98 5.66
N VAL A 139 14.52 8.03 5.82
CA VAL A 139 14.43 7.23 7.07
C VAL A 139 15.74 6.50 7.34
N VAL A 140 16.38 5.92 6.31
CA VAL A 140 17.69 5.26 6.44
C VAL A 140 18.77 6.23 6.93
N GLU A 141 18.75 7.46 6.42
CA GLU A 141 19.70 8.50 6.78
C GLU A 141 19.54 8.97 8.23
N LEU A 142 18.29 9.06 8.70
CA LEU A 142 17.97 9.54 10.04
C LEU A 142 18.19 8.50 11.15
N THR A 143 18.02 7.20 10.86
CA THR A 143 18.13 6.13 11.87
C THR A 143 19.49 5.44 11.89
N GLY A 144 20.28 5.57 10.79
CA GLY A 144 21.48 4.78 10.61
C GLY A 144 21.19 3.29 10.36
N LYS A 145 22.24 2.48 10.14
CA LYS A 145 22.08 1.06 9.78
C LYS A 145 21.58 0.18 10.95
N GLU A 146 21.98 0.49 12.17
CA GLU A 146 21.66 -0.31 13.36
C GLU A 146 20.17 -0.22 13.74
N ASP A 147 19.59 0.99 13.69
CA ASP A 147 18.20 1.25 14.07
C ASP A 147 17.24 1.26 12.87
N LEU A 148 17.75 1.01 11.66
CA LEU A 148 16.95 1.01 10.43
C LEU A 148 15.74 0.04 10.48
N PRO A 149 15.87 -1.23 10.95
CA PRO A 149 14.72 -2.12 11.04
C PRO A 149 13.60 -1.56 11.93
N ASN A 150 13.99 -0.91 13.05
CA ASN A 150 13.04 -0.27 13.96
C ASN A 150 12.41 0.99 13.34
N GLY A 151 13.21 1.81 12.64
CA GLY A 151 12.70 2.99 11.90
C GLY A 151 11.69 2.62 10.82
N ILE A 152 11.95 1.56 10.05
CA ILE A 152 11.03 1.03 9.03
C ILE A 152 9.74 0.52 9.70
N ALA A 153 9.84 -0.21 10.81
CA ALA A 153 8.69 -0.73 11.54
C ALA A 153 7.80 0.40 12.07
N LEU A 154 8.39 1.44 12.66
CA LEU A 154 7.68 2.63 13.13
C LEU A 154 7.00 3.39 11.99
N ASN A 155 7.71 3.60 10.87
CA ASN A 155 7.12 4.26 9.70
C ASN A 155 5.93 3.47 9.12
N SER A 156 6.03 2.14 9.07
CA SER A 156 4.93 1.26 8.66
C SER A 156 3.76 1.32 9.63
N ALA A 157 4.03 1.36 10.94
CA ALA A 157 3.01 1.50 11.98
C ALA A 157 2.28 2.85 11.85
N ALA A 158 3.01 3.96 11.65
CA ALA A 158 2.43 5.28 11.43
C ALA A 158 1.54 5.31 10.18
N PHE A 159 1.98 4.72 9.07
CA PHE A 159 1.21 4.63 7.84
C PHE A 159 -0.11 3.86 8.04
N ASN A 160 -0.06 2.70 8.72
CA ASN A 160 -1.25 1.91 9.00
C ASN A 160 -2.19 2.59 10.00
N ALA A 161 -1.65 3.25 11.03
CA ALA A 161 -2.45 4.05 11.96
C ALA A 161 -3.15 5.22 11.25
N ALA A 162 -2.43 5.95 10.40
CA ALA A 162 -3.00 7.04 9.61
C ALA A 162 -4.10 6.57 8.65
N ARG A 163 -3.96 5.38 8.05
CA ARG A 163 -4.98 4.76 7.20
C ARG A 163 -6.27 4.40 7.93
N ILE A 164 -6.23 4.22 9.25
CA ILE A 164 -7.40 3.99 10.08
C ILE A 164 -7.97 5.31 10.60
N VAL A 165 -7.10 6.12 11.21
CA VAL A 165 -7.50 7.35 11.90
C VAL A 165 -7.91 8.44 10.90
N GLY A 166 -7.18 8.58 9.78
CA GLY A 166 -7.44 9.60 8.78
C GLY A 166 -8.85 9.55 8.20
N PRO A 167 -9.30 8.40 7.64
CA PRO A 167 -10.66 8.26 7.13
C PRO A 167 -11.74 8.44 8.18
N ALA A 168 -11.55 7.93 9.41
CA ALA A 168 -12.50 8.14 10.51
C ALA A 168 -12.64 9.62 10.86
N ALA A 169 -11.51 10.32 11.00
CA ALA A 169 -11.49 11.76 11.24
C ALA A 169 -12.12 12.53 10.07
N ALA A 170 -11.80 12.15 8.82
CA ALA A 170 -12.39 12.78 7.64
C ALA A 170 -13.92 12.66 7.62
N GLY A 171 -14.46 11.50 7.94
CA GLY A 171 -15.90 11.28 7.99
C GLY A 171 -16.60 12.23 8.94
N VAL A 172 -16.04 12.43 10.14
CA VAL A 172 -16.55 13.37 11.14
C VAL A 172 -16.36 14.82 10.69
N LEU A 173 -15.16 15.16 10.21
CA LEU A 173 -14.84 16.54 9.82
C LEU A 173 -15.61 17.00 8.59
N VAL A 174 -15.80 16.14 7.60
CA VAL A 174 -16.66 16.46 6.44
C VAL A 174 -18.11 16.69 6.87
N ALA A 175 -18.62 15.93 7.84
CA ALA A 175 -19.97 16.11 8.37
C ALA A 175 -20.14 17.43 9.16
N THR A 176 -19.09 17.94 9.80
CA THR A 176 -19.16 19.11 10.70
C THR A 176 -18.60 20.39 10.06
N LEU A 177 -17.48 20.31 9.33
CA LEU A 177 -16.76 21.45 8.76
C LEU A 177 -16.79 21.46 7.20
N GLY A 178 -17.46 20.45 6.60
CA GLY A 178 -17.43 20.27 5.16
C GLY A 178 -16.09 19.76 4.63
N GLU A 179 -16.03 19.50 3.33
CA GLU A 179 -14.80 19.02 2.66
C GLU A 179 -13.66 20.04 2.74
N ALA A 180 -13.98 21.34 2.67
CA ALA A 180 -13.01 22.43 2.77
C ALA A 180 -12.21 22.34 4.08
N GLY A 181 -12.86 22.03 5.20
CA GLY A 181 -12.21 21.86 6.51
C GLY A 181 -11.12 20.79 6.49
N CYS A 182 -11.39 19.65 5.85
CA CYS A 182 -10.40 18.57 5.68
C CYS A 182 -9.19 19.03 4.87
N PHE A 183 -9.40 19.82 3.80
CA PHE A 183 -8.32 20.31 2.96
C PHE A 183 -7.46 21.34 3.66
N TRP A 184 -8.05 22.26 4.45
CA TRP A 184 -7.32 23.21 5.29
C TRP A 184 -6.49 22.51 6.35
N ILE A 185 -7.05 21.51 7.05
CA ILE A 185 -6.32 20.74 8.06
C ILE A 185 -5.16 19.97 7.42
N ASN A 186 -5.36 19.40 6.23
CA ASN A 186 -4.27 18.73 5.52
C ASN A 186 -3.18 19.72 5.07
N ALA A 187 -3.54 20.90 4.58
CA ALA A 187 -2.57 21.95 4.27
C ALA A 187 -1.72 22.32 5.51
N LEU A 188 -2.36 22.50 6.69
CA LEU A 188 -1.64 22.73 7.95
C LEU A 188 -0.75 21.54 8.33
N SER A 189 -1.14 20.31 8.04
CA SER A 189 -0.33 19.12 8.31
C SER A 189 0.98 19.11 7.50
N PHE A 190 0.97 19.60 6.26
CA PHE A 190 2.19 19.79 5.47
C PHE A 190 3.10 20.87 6.05
N VAL A 191 2.56 21.92 6.64
CA VAL A 191 3.36 22.91 7.36
C VAL A 191 4.12 22.26 8.53
N ALA A 192 3.48 21.35 9.26
CA ALA A 192 4.13 20.61 10.35
C ALA A 192 5.32 19.78 9.86
N VAL A 193 5.19 19.08 8.71
CA VAL A 193 6.33 18.35 8.11
C VAL A 193 7.43 19.31 7.68
N LEU A 194 7.10 20.36 6.97
CA LEU A 194 8.08 21.35 6.52
C LEU A 194 8.83 21.97 7.70
N ALA A 195 8.12 22.33 8.78
CA ALA A 195 8.73 22.83 10.02
C ALA A 195 9.66 21.77 10.64
N SER A 196 9.23 20.50 10.67
CA SER A 196 10.09 19.41 11.16
C SER A 196 11.36 19.28 10.33
N LEU A 197 11.26 19.29 8.99
CA LEU A 197 12.40 19.23 8.08
C LEU A 197 13.34 20.42 8.25
N LEU A 198 12.82 21.63 8.50
CA LEU A 198 13.64 22.81 8.78
C LEU A 198 14.35 22.74 10.12
N ALA A 199 13.74 22.12 11.15
CA ALA A 199 14.29 21.98 12.50
C ALA A 199 15.36 20.88 12.62
N LEU A 200 15.56 20.04 11.58
CA LEU A 200 16.60 19.00 11.58
C LEU A 200 17.99 19.64 11.58
N ARG A 201 18.87 19.09 12.41
CA ARG A 201 20.30 19.43 12.38
C ARG A 201 20.90 18.80 11.12
N ARG A 202 21.75 19.55 10.40
CA ARG A 202 22.53 18.96 9.29
C ARG A 202 23.51 17.97 9.89
N PRO A 203 23.44 16.66 9.61
CA PRO A 203 24.50 15.75 10.03
C PRO A 203 25.80 16.18 9.33
N ALA A 204 26.89 16.28 10.08
CA ALA A 204 28.22 16.57 9.55
C ALA A 204 28.66 15.52 8.52
N SER A 205 28.06 14.31 8.53
CA SER A 205 28.29 13.20 7.62
C SER A 205 27.57 13.31 6.26
N ALA A 206 26.67 14.27 6.06
CA ALA A 206 25.93 14.43 4.79
C ALA A 206 26.84 14.87 3.62
N GLN A 207 28.08 15.28 3.90
CA GLN A 207 29.05 15.70 2.87
C GLN A 207 29.97 14.60 2.34
N GLY A 208 29.86 13.36 2.80
CA GLY A 208 30.81 12.31 2.40
C GLY A 208 30.47 10.88 2.74
N ALA A 209 29.26 10.58 3.22
CA ALA A 209 28.89 9.18 3.42
C ALA A 209 28.95 8.45 2.07
N PRO A 210 29.73 7.33 1.96
CA PRO A 210 29.67 6.50 0.78
C PRO A 210 28.21 6.13 0.57
N ARG A 211 27.66 6.50 -0.58
CA ARG A 211 26.36 6.03 -1.02
C ARG A 211 26.33 4.54 -0.79
N ALA A 212 25.41 4.03 0.03
CA ALA A 212 25.18 2.59 0.10
C ALA A 212 25.18 2.11 -1.36
N PRO A 213 25.84 0.98 -1.70
CA PRO A 213 25.92 0.51 -3.07
C PRO A 213 24.47 0.43 -3.55
N GLY A 214 24.07 1.47 -4.30
CA GLY A 214 22.74 1.66 -4.77
C GLY A 214 22.40 0.45 -5.62
N HIS A 215 21.20 -0.02 -5.53
CA HIS A 215 20.67 -0.94 -6.50
C HIS A 215 21.03 -0.38 -7.87
N ALA A 216 21.66 -1.18 -8.73
CA ALA A 216 22.05 -0.77 -10.07
C ALA A 216 20.88 -0.04 -10.71
N PRO A 217 21.06 1.13 -11.35
CA PRO A 217 19.96 1.93 -11.86
C PRO A 217 19.04 1.04 -12.68
N VAL A 218 17.74 1.10 -12.38
CA VAL A 218 16.74 0.32 -13.11
C VAL A 218 16.70 0.88 -14.52
N THR A 219 17.54 0.33 -15.40
CA THR A 219 17.53 0.65 -16.82
C THR A 219 16.49 -0.21 -17.53
N ARG A 220 16.05 0.19 -18.72
CA ARG A 220 15.21 -0.67 -19.55
C ARG A 220 15.78 -2.09 -19.66
N GLN A 221 17.06 -2.20 -19.86
CA GLN A 221 17.76 -3.50 -19.98
C GLN A 221 17.66 -4.34 -18.70
N THR A 222 17.86 -3.73 -17.51
CA THR A 222 17.72 -4.44 -16.23
C THR A 222 16.28 -4.87 -15.93
N LEU A 223 15.29 -4.09 -16.37
CA LEU A 223 13.87 -4.49 -16.30
C LEU A 223 13.56 -5.69 -17.20
N PHE A 224 14.03 -5.67 -18.45
CA PHE A 224 13.84 -6.81 -19.37
C PHE A 224 14.53 -8.08 -18.87
N GLU A 225 15.71 -7.98 -18.31
CA GLU A 225 16.41 -9.12 -17.70
C GLU A 225 15.63 -9.65 -16.47
N GLY A 226 15.12 -8.76 -15.61
CA GLY A 226 14.25 -9.13 -14.49
C GLY A 226 12.97 -9.81 -14.96
N LEU A 227 12.33 -9.29 -16.00
CA LEU A 227 11.12 -9.86 -16.59
C LEU A 227 11.39 -11.24 -17.18
N ARG A 228 12.47 -11.39 -17.96
CA ARG A 228 12.87 -12.68 -18.54
C ARG A 228 13.12 -13.74 -17.46
N TYR A 229 13.83 -13.36 -16.39
CA TYR A 229 14.04 -14.24 -15.25
C TYR A 229 12.73 -14.58 -14.53
N ALA A 230 11.89 -13.60 -14.24
CA ALA A 230 10.60 -13.83 -13.57
C ALA A 230 9.69 -14.76 -14.39
N TRP A 231 9.72 -14.67 -15.74
CA TRP A 231 8.96 -15.54 -16.65
C TRP A 231 9.56 -16.94 -16.77
N SER A 232 10.88 -17.09 -16.61
CA SER A 232 11.53 -18.42 -16.63
C SER A 232 11.28 -19.24 -15.35
N VAL A 233 10.96 -18.57 -14.22
CA VAL A 233 10.65 -19.23 -12.95
C VAL A 233 9.13 -19.33 -12.77
N PRO A 234 8.51 -20.53 -12.94
CA PRO A 234 7.05 -20.67 -12.93
C PRO A 234 6.37 -20.13 -11.67
N SER A 235 6.97 -20.33 -10.49
CA SER A 235 6.42 -19.86 -9.22
C SER A 235 6.37 -18.34 -9.14
N ILE A 236 7.43 -17.65 -9.58
CA ILE A 236 7.49 -16.18 -9.56
C ILE A 236 6.50 -15.60 -10.57
N ARG A 237 6.47 -16.15 -11.80
CA ARG A 237 5.51 -15.75 -12.84
C ARG A 237 4.07 -15.84 -12.35
N GLN A 238 3.69 -16.96 -11.72
CA GLN A 238 2.34 -17.18 -11.21
C GLN A 238 1.97 -16.18 -10.12
N LEU A 239 2.87 -15.91 -9.17
CA LEU A 239 2.64 -14.96 -8.09
C LEU A 239 2.51 -13.52 -8.62
N LEU A 240 3.32 -13.12 -9.61
CA LEU A 240 3.25 -11.80 -10.23
C LEU A 240 1.96 -11.63 -11.06
N MET A 241 1.53 -12.64 -11.82
CA MET A 241 0.28 -12.58 -12.57
C MET A 241 -0.93 -12.51 -11.63
N LEU A 242 -0.94 -13.32 -10.57
CA LEU A 242 -1.96 -13.27 -9.54
C LEU A 242 -2.00 -11.89 -8.88
N LEU A 243 -0.83 -11.32 -8.55
CA LEU A 243 -0.72 -9.98 -7.99
C LEU A 243 -1.31 -8.92 -8.93
N ALA A 244 -0.94 -8.94 -10.21
CA ALA A 244 -1.41 -7.96 -11.19
C ALA A 244 -2.94 -7.93 -11.28
N VAL A 245 -3.58 -9.10 -11.33
CA VAL A 245 -5.03 -9.21 -11.45
C VAL A 245 -5.72 -8.88 -10.11
N CYS A 246 -5.28 -9.52 -9.03
CA CYS A 246 -5.98 -9.42 -7.75
C CYS A 246 -5.70 -8.09 -7.03
N ALA A 247 -4.48 -7.52 -7.14
CA ALA A 247 -4.19 -6.21 -6.57
C ALA A 247 -4.86 -5.08 -7.37
N GLY A 248 -4.85 -5.17 -8.71
CA GLY A 248 -5.50 -4.20 -9.57
C GLY A 248 -7.00 -4.07 -9.29
N LEU A 249 -7.70 -5.16 -9.04
CA LEU A 249 -9.14 -5.19 -8.83
C LEU A 249 -9.54 -5.19 -7.33
N GLY A 250 -8.74 -5.80 -6.45
CA GLY A 250 -9.06 -5.94 -5.03
C GLY A 250 -9.05 -4.62 -4.26
N PHE A 251 -8.20 -3.66 -4.63
CA PHE A 251 -8.11 -2.36 -3.94
C PHE A 251 -9.13 -1.32 -4.42
N GLN A 252 -10.02 -1.68 -5.36
CA GLN A 252 -11.00 -0.74 -5.91
C GLN A 252 -12.16 -0.39 -4.97
N TYR A 253 -12.25 -1.04 -3.80
CA TYR A 253 -13.21 -0.66 -2.77
C TYR A 253 -13.09 0.82 -2.39
N ASN A 254 -11.88 1.37 -2.30
CA ASN A 254 -11.64 2.79 -2.01
C ASN A 254 -12.40 3.71 -2.97
N THR A 255 -12.45 3.34 -4.25
CA THR A 255 -13.12 4.09 -5.31
C THR A 255 -14.65 4.06 -5.14
N LEU A 256 -15.22 2.93 -4.71
CA LEU A 256 -16.68 2.74 -4.66
C LEU A 256 -17.31 3.06 -3.29
N LEU A 257 -16.50 3.23 -2.23
CA LEU A 257 -17.04 3.51 -0.88
C LEU A 257 -17.97 4.72 -0.78
N PRO A 258 -17.72 5.88 -1.48
CA PRO A 258 -18.68 6.99 -1.47
C PRO A 258 -20.05 6.59 -1.99
N VAL A 259 -20.11 5.75 -3.05
CA VAL A 259 -21.36 5.22 -3.62
C VAL A 259 -22.11 4.37 -2.57
N TYR A 260 -21.38 3.50 -1.84
CA TYR A 260 -21.98 2.68 -0.80
C TYR A 260 -22.56 3.52 0.35
N ALA A 261 -21.80 4.51 0.81
CA ALA A 261 -22.26 5.35 1.92
C ALA A 261 -23.45 6.23 1.54
N ARG A 262 -23.41 6.89 0.37
CA ARG A 262 -24.41 7.87 -0.04
C ARG A 262 -25.61 7.24 -0.72
N ASP A 263 -25.38 6.42 -1.76
CA ASP A 263 -26.46 5.97 -2.64
C ASP A 263 -27.09 4.67 -2.17
N ILE A 264 -26.37 3.82 -1.44
CA ILE A 264 -26.83 2.50 -1.00
C ILE A 264 -27.33 2.54 0.45
N LEU A 265 -26.56 3.16 1.36
CA LEU A 265 -26.92 3.28 2.77
C LEU A 265 -27.68 4.57 3.07
N HIS A 266 -27.82 5.47 2.08
CA HIS A 266 -28.44 6.80 2.23
C HIS A 266 -27.91 7.55 3.46
N SER A 267 -26.61 7.45 3.68
CA SER A 267 -25.90 7.93 4.86
C SER A 267 -24.89 9.03 4.52
N GLY A 268 -24.43 9.71 5.57
CA GLY A 268 -23.48 10.80 5.43
C GLY A 268 -22.01 10.37 5.35
N PRO A 269 -21.10 11.35 5.26
CA PRO A 269 -19.65 11.13 5.13
C PRO A 269 -19.02 10.41 6.35
N ALA A 270 -19.66 10.47 7.53
CA ALA A 270 -19.21 9.73 8.70
C ALA A 270 -19.22 8.21 8.46
N VAL A 271 -20.29 7.69 7.84
CA VAL A 271 -20.38 6.26 7.50
C VAL A 271 -19.32 5.87 6.46
N TYR A 272 -19.07 6.73 5.46
CA TYR A 272 -17.97 6.52 4.53
C TYR A 272 -16.63 6.38 5.26
N GLY A 273 -16.32 7.29 6.18
CA GLY A 273 -15.09 7.25 6.98
C GLY A 273 -14.98 5.96 7.81
N TRP A 274 -16.08 5.52 8.46
CA TRP A 274 -16.10 4.28 9.25
C TRP A 274 -15.88 3.03 8.40
N LEU A 275 -16.55 2.93 7.25
CA LEU A 275 -16.34 1.82 6.32
C LEU A 275 -14.89 1.77 5.84
N PHE A 276 -14.30 2.91 5.48
CA PHE A 276 -12.91 2.98 5.06
C PHE A 276 -11.94 2.54 6.19
N SER A 277 -12.18 3.04 7.40
CA SER A 277 -11.40 2.69 8.59
C SER A 277 -11.49 1.21 8.96
N ALA A 278 -12.66 0.58 8.73
CA ALA A 278 -12.85 -0.85 8.95
C ALA A 278 -11.92 -1.70 8.05
N PHE A 279 -11.80 -1.36 6.77
CA PHE A 279 -10.81 -1.99 5.88
C PHE A 279 -9.38 -1.82 6.42
N GLY A 280 -9.05 -0.62 6.92
CA GLY A 280 -7.75 -0.33 7.54
C GLY A 280 -7.50 -1.16 8.79
N ALA A 281 -8.48 -1.31 9.65
CA ALA A 281 -8.39 -2.11 10.88
C ALA A 281 -8.14 -3.60 10.57
N GLY A 282 -8.89 -4.16 9.61
CA GLY A 282 -8.65 -5.52 9.14
C GLY A 282 -7.24 -5.72 8.59
N ALA A 283 -6.76 -4.77 7.81
CA ALA A 283 -5.41 -4.76 7.27
C ALA A 283 -4.32 -4.71 8.36
N LEU A 284 -4.55 -3.96 9.44
CA LEU A 284 -3.63 -3.92 10.58
C LEU A 284 -3.54 -5.28 11.27
N VAL A 285 -4.68 -5.95 11.52
CA VAL A 285 -4.71 -7.30 12.08
C VAL A 285 -3.96 -8.30 11.21
N ALA A 286 -4.13 -8.23 9.88
CA ALA A 286 -3.37 -9.06 8.94
C ALA A 286 -1.86 -8.82 9.03
N SER A 287 -1.44 -7.55 9.10
CA SER A 287 -0.03 -7.18 9.24
C SER A 287 0.59 -7.74 10.51
N LEU A 288 -0.12 -7.66 11.65
CA LEU A 288 0.31 -8.24 12.92
C LEU A 288 0.41 -9.77 12.84
N ARG A 289 -0.56 -10.43 12.20
CA ARG A 289 -0.50 -11.89 12.00
C ARG A 289 0.70 -12.31 11.15
N MET A 290 1.08 -11.53 10.16
CA MET A 290 2.23 -11.82 9.30
C MET A 290 3.57 -11.84 10.06
N THR A 291 3.71 -11.11 11.17
CA THR A 291 4.94 -11.15 11.99
C THR A 291 5.19 -12.52 12.63
N MET A 292 4.13 -13.34 12.77
CA MET A 292 4.20 -14.69 13.34
C MET A 292 4.46 -15.78 12.28
N ALA A 293 4.37 -15.46 10.99
CA ALA A 293 4.51 -16.43 9.90
C ALA A 293 5.98 -16.52 9.46
N ARG A 294 6.66 -17.63 9.81
CA ARG A 294 8.08 -17.85 9.47
C ARG A 294 8.30 -18.89 8.37
N GLU A 295 7.37 -19.81 8.16
CA GLU A 295 7.54 -20.95 7.27
C GLU A 295 6.88 -20.69 5.89
N ARG A 296 7.51 -21.18 4.82
CA ARG A 296 6.96 -21.07 3.45
C ARG A 296 5.58 -21.71 3.30
N TRP A 297 5.33 -22.82 4.01
CA TRP A 297 4.03 -23.50 4.00
C TRP A 297 2.93 -22.63 4.65
N ALA A 298 3.23 -22.01 5.79
CA ALA A 298 2.30 -21.07 6.44
C ALA A 298 1.96 -19.89 5.52
N LEU A 299 2.95 -19.34 4.81
CA LEU A 299 2.75 -18.25 3.85
C LEU A 299 1.84 -18.63 2.68
N ARG A 300 1.97 -19.85 2.14
CA ARG A 300 1.06 -20.36 1.09
C ARG A 300 -0.37 -20.47 1.59
N ARG A 301 -0.58 -20.96 2.81
CA ARG A 301 -1.92 -21.01 3.46
C ARG A 301 -2.46 -19.61 3.72
N HIS A 302 -1.63 -18.69 4.19
CA HIS A 302 -2.03 -17.30 4.39
C HIS A 302 -2.44 -16.62 3.07
N LEU A 303 -1.75 -16.91 1.97
CA LEU A 303 -2.12 -16.41 0.64
C LEU A 303 -3.51 -16.89 0.23
N LEU A 304 -3.78 -18.21 0.35
CA LEU A 304 -5.08 -18.80 0.03
C LEU A 304 -6.20 -18.23 0.91
N PHE A 305 -5.97 -18.26 2.23
CA PHE A 305 -6.93 -17.76 3.19
C PHE A 305 -7.18 -16.25 2.99
N GLY A 306 -6.13 -15.49 2.66
CA GLY A 306 -6.23 -14.07 2.36
C GLY A 306 -7.12 -13.77 1.15
N LEU A 307 -6.93 -14.50 0.03
CA LEU A 307 -7.78 -14.35 -1.15
C LEU A 307 -9.23 -14.75 -0.88
N ALA A 308 -9.45 -15.87 -0.17
CA ALA A 308 -10.79 -16.32 0.19
C ALA A 308 -11.50 -15.33 1.13
N ALA A 309 -10.81 -14.88 2.18
CA ALA A 309 -11.33 -13.92 3.13
C ALA A 309 -11.64 -12.56 2.46
N ALA A 310 -10.77 -12.07 1.56
CA ALA A 310 -11.01 -10.87 0.80
C ALA A 310 -12.24 -11.03 -0.12
N GLY A 311 -12.31 -12.12 -0.88
CA GLY A 311 -13.43 -12.37 -1.78
C GLY A 311 -14.77 -12.48 -1.04
N LEU A 312 -14.84 -13.31 0.02
CA LEU A 312 -16.04 -13.44 0.85
C LEU A 312 -16.40 -12.12 1.55
N GLY A 313 -15.39 -11.41 2.06
CA GLY A 313 -15.58 -10.09 2.66
C GLY A 313 -16.21 -9.10 1.68
N PHE A 314 -15.75 -9.04 0.44
CA PHE A 314 -16.33 -8.17 -0.59
C PHE A 314 -17.72 -8.61 -1.05
N VAL A 315 -17.99 -9.91 -1.18
CA VAL A 315 -19.36 -10.39 -1.50
C VAL A 315 -20.32 -10.00 -0.39
N GLY A 316 -19.98 -10.25 0.88
CA GLY A 316 -20.83 -9.85 2.01
C GLY A 316 -21.02 -8.33 2.09
N PHE A 317 -19.94 -7.57 1.92
CA PHE A 317 -19.97 -6.11 1.88
C PHE A 317 -20.88 -5.57 0.76
N ALA A 318 -20.87 -6.19 -0.41
CA ALA A 318 -21.63 -5.74 -1.58
C ALA A 318 -23.15 -5.81 -1.37
N TRP A 319 -23.65 -6.82 -0.66
CA TRP A 319 -25.10 -7.12 -0.59
C TRP A 319 -25.74 -6.86 0.77
N VAL A 320 -24.97 -6.83 1.83
CA VAL A 320 -25.49 -6.52 3.17
C VAL A 320 -25.81 -5.03 3.29
N ARG A 321 -26.94 -4.68 3.92
CA ARG A 321 -27.38 -3.29 4.14
C ARG A 321 -27.38 -2.90 5.62
N TRP A 322 -27.12 -3.83 6.50
CA TRP A 322 -26.98 -3.58 7.94
C TRP A 322 -25.55 -3.13 8.25
N LEU A 323 -25.41 -1.87 8.66
CA LEU A 323 -24.11 -1.20 8.82
C LEU A 323 -23.09 -1.99 9.68
N PRO A 324 -23.45 -2.56 10.86
CA PRO A 324 -22.47 -3.33 11.65
C PRO A 324 -21.92 -4.54 10.90
N ALA A 325 -22.73 -5.25 10.14
CA ALA A 325 -22.26 -6.36 9.32
C ALA A 325 -21.43 -5.89 8.13
N MET A 326 -21.77 -4.77 7.49
CA MET A 326 -20.94 -4.16 6.45
C MET A 326 -19.54 -3.81 6.99
N VAL A 327 -19.47 -3.24 8.20
CA VAL A 327 -18.19 -2.93 8.88
C VAL A 327 -17.39 -4.21 9.11
N ALA A 328 -18.02 -5.29 9.56
CA ALA A 328 -17.36 -6.59 9.76
C ALA A 328 -16.84 -7.17 8.43
N PHE A 329 -17.65 -7.13 7.36
CA PHE A 329 -17.22 -7.59 6.03
C PHE A 329 -16.13 -6.71 5.43
N ALA A 330 -16.17 -5.40 5.64
CA ALA A 330 -15.12 -4.47 5.26
C ALA A 330 -13.79 -4.81 5.96
N ALA A 331 -13.83 -5.07 7.27
CA ALA A 331 -12.65 -5.49 8.03
C ALA A 331 -12.12 -6.85 7.54
N LEU A 332 -13.00 -7.82 7.27
CA LEU A 332 -12.61 -9.12 6.72
C LEU A 332 -11.95 -8.99 5.34
N ALA A 333 -12.50 -8.13 4.46
CA ALA A 333 -11.93 -7.88 3.14
C ALA A 333 -10.55 -7.20 3.25
N GLY A 334 -10.40 -6.19 4.10
CA GLY A 334 -9.13 -5.53 4.37
C GLY A 334 -8.07 -6.48 4.95
N PHE A 335 -8.47 -7.33 5.91
CA PHE A 335 -7.63 -8.39 6.46
C PHE A 335 -7.15 -9.34 5.35
N GLY A 336 -8.08 -9.85 4.55
CA GLY A 336 -7.77 -10.78 3.47
C GLY A 336 -6.82 -10.21 2.43
N LEU A 337 -7.05 -8.97 1.97
CA LEU A 337 -6.20 -8.29 0.99
C LEU A 337 -4.76 -8.14 1.47
N ILE A 338 -4.55 -7.67 2.69
CA ILE A 338 -3.19 -7.45 3.19
C ILE A 338 -2.51 -8.78 3.51
N LEU A 339 -3.23 -9.76 4.03
CA LEU A 339 -2.67 -11.09 4.25
C LEU A 339 -2.19 -11.72 2.92
N TYR A 340 -2.99 -11.62 1.86
CA TYR A 340 -2.66 -12.07 0.52
C TYR A 340 -1.43 -11.33 -0.05
N VAL A 341 -1.46 -9.99 -0.06
CA VAL A 341 -0.39 -9.16 -0.64
C VAL A 341 0.94 -9.36 0.08
N SER A 342 0.92 -9.37 1.42
CA SER A 342 2.12 -9.56 2.23
C SER A 342 2.69 -10.97 2.06
N SER A 343 1.84 -12.00 1.99
CA SER A 343 2.27 -13.38 1.75
C SER A 343 2.87 -13.54 0.35
N THR A 344 2.27 -12.92 -0.67
CA THR A 344 2.80 -12.90 -2.04
C THR A 344 4.17 -12.24 -2.10
N ASN A 345 4.31 -11.08 -1.45
CA ASN A 345 5.58 -10.35 -1.37
C ASN A 345 6.68 -11.22 -0.76
N THR A 346 6.42 -11.82 0.40
CA THR A 346 7.37 -12.66 1.12
C THR A 346 7.72 -13.91 0.34
N LEU A 347 6.74 -14.59 -0.27
CA LEU A 347 6.98 -15.79 -1.10
C LEU A 347 7.88 -15.48 -2.30
N ILE A 348 7.66 -14.35 -2.98
CA ILE A 348 8.53 -13.92 -4.08
C ILE A 348 9.95 -13.69 -3.56
N GLN A 349 10.13 -12.97 -2.45
CA GLN A 349 11.45 -12.70 -1.88
C GLN A 349 12.21 -13.96 -1.45
N LEU A 350 11.50 -14.97 -0.94
CA LEU A 350 12.08 -16.27 -0.57
C LEU A 350 12.39 -17.20 -1.74
N THR A 351 11.78 -16.93 -2.91
CA THR A 351 11.92 -17.80 -4.09
C THR A 351 12.91 -17.24 -5.11
N VAL A 352 13.08 -15.92 -5.15
CA VAL A 352 13.95 -15.24 -6.09
C VAL A 352 15.41 -15.41 -5.71
N ASP A 353 16.27 -15.66 -6.71
CA ASP A 353 17.72 -15.63 -6.56
C ASP A 353 18.21 -14.22 -6.16
N ASP A 354 19.15 -14.14 -5.23
CA ASP A 354 19.69 -12.88 -4.68
C ASP A 354 20.16 -11.91 -5.78
N ARG A 355 20.74 -12.43 -6.86
CA ARG A 355 21.19 -11.65 -8.03
C ARG A 355 20.05 -10.92 -8.73
N TYR A 356 18.84 -11.46 -8.73
CA TYR A 356 17.66 -10.92 -9.42
C TYR A 356 16.66 -10.27 -8.46
N ARG A 357 16.87 -10.35 -7.13
CA ARG A 357 15.91 -9.89 -6.10
C ARG A 357 15.44 -8.46 -6.34
N GLY A 358 16.33 -7.51 -6.51
CA GLY A 358 15.98 -6.12 -6.74
C GLY A 358 15.13 -5.90 -8.00
N ARG A 359 15.47 -6.61 -9.09
CA ARG A 359 14.76 -6.51 -10.39
C ARG A 359 13.34 -7.07 -10.29
N VAL A 360 13.18 -8.24 -9.66
CA VAL A 360 11.86 -8.87 -9.47
C VAL A 360 10.99 -8.07 -8.50
N MET A 361 11.59 -7.48 -7.45
CA MET A 361 10.85 -6.63 -6.54
C MET A 361 10.41 -5.31 -7.18
N SER A 362 11.17 -4.78 -8.14
CA SER A 362 10.72 -3.65 -8.98
C SER A 362 9.51 -4.03 -9.84
N LEU A 363 9.49 -5.23 -10.42
CA LEU A 363 8.33 -5.76 -11.14
C LEU A 363 7.12 -5.96 -10.22
N TYR A 364 7.35 -6.47 -9.01
CA TYR A 364 6.30 -6.59 -7.98
C TYR A 364 5.64 -5.23 -7.72
N THR A 365 6.42 -4.19 -7.50
CA THR A 365 5.92 -2.83 -7.26
C THR A 365 5.18 -2.28 -8.48
N LEU A 366 5.71 -2.50 -9.69
CA LEU A 366 5.09 -2.09 -10.94
C LEU A 366 3.73 -2.77 -11.14
N PHE A 367 3.62 -4.06 -10.91
CA PHE A 367 2.34 -4.79 -11.02
C PHE A 367 1.37 -4.41 -9.90
N PHE A 368 1.85 -4.21 -8.68
CA PHE A 368 0.99 -3.83 -7.55
C PHE A 368 0.39 -2.43 -7.69
N VAL A 369 1.23 -1.43 -8.01
CA VAL A 369 0.79 -0.03 -8.12
C VAL A 369 0.27 0.29 -9.52
N GLY A 370 0.94 -0.21 -10.56
CA GLY A 370 0.65 0.12 -11.95
C GLY A 370 -0.67 -0.45 -12.49
N THR A 371 -1.21 -1.51 -11.89
CA THR A 371 -2.53 -2.04 -12.27
C THR A 371 -3.70 -1.31 -11.60
N SER A 372 -3.43 -0.58 -10.51
CA SER A 372 -4.46 0.14 -9.74
C SER A 372 -5.26 1.17 -10.58
N PRO A 373 -4.63 2.02 -11.43
CA PRO A 373 -5.38 2.97 -12.27
C PRO A 373 -6.38 2.26 -13.19
N VAL A 374 -5.93 1.20 -13.85
CA VAL A 374 -6.80 0.43 -14.77
C VAL A 374 -7.94 -0.24 -14.01
N GLY A 375 -7.64 -0.83 -12.86
CA GLY A 375 -8.65 -1.44 -12.00
C GLY A 375 -9.69 -0.43 -11.52
N ALA A 376 -9.29 0.80 -11.18
CA ALA A 376 -10.20 1.86 -10.77
C ALA A 376 -11.17 2.28 -11.88
N LEU A 377 -10.68 2.40 -13.12
CA LEU A 377 -11.54 2.68 -14.27
C LEU A 377 -12.51 1.55 -14.54
N ILE A 378 -12.05 0.30 -14.50
CA ILE A 378 -12.91 -0.89 -14.69
C ILE A 378 -14.00 -0.92 -13.60
N ALA A 379 -13.62 -0.77 -12.34
CA ALA A 379 -14.58 -0.78 -11.23
C ALA A 379 -15.58 0.39 -11.31
N GLY A 380 -15.11 1.59 -11.66
CA GLY A 380 -15.96 2.76 -11.87
C GLY A 380 -16.94 2.57 -13.03
N ALA A 381 -16.48 2.05 -14.19
CA ALA A 381 -17.30 1.78 -15.35
C ALA A 381 -18.36 0.69 -15.08
N LEU A 382 -17.96 -0.41 -14.44
CA LEU A 382 -18.88 -1.48 -14.02
C LEU A 382 -19.92 -0.96 -13.03
N ALA A 383 -19.49 -0.17 -12.05
CA ALA A 383 -20.39 0.40 -11.05
C ALA A 383 -21.37 1.41 -11.68
N GLN A 384 -20.93 2.20 -12.64
CA GLN A 384 -21.77 3.15 -13.38
C GLN A 384 -22.85 2.44 -14.21
N ARG A 385 -22.54 1.26 -14.79
CA ARG A 385 -23.43 0.54 -15.69
C ARG A 385 -24.34 -0.46 -14.96
N PHE A 386 -23.79 -1.16 -13.98
CA PHE A 386 -24.47 -2.29 -13.33
C PHE A 386 -24.71 -2.07 -11.83
N GLY A 387 -24.28 -0.94 -11.28
CA GLY A 387 -24.33 -0.64 -9.85
C GLY A 387 -23.09 -1.13 -9.08
N ALA A 388 -22.79 -0.45 -7.97
CA ALA A 388 -21.63 -0.75 -7.16
C ALA A 388 -21.62 -2.19 -6.56
N PRO A 389 -22.76 -2.80 -6.15
CA PRO A 389 -22.77 -4.17 -5.65
C PRO A 389 -22.31 -5.19 -6.69
N VAL A 390 -22.74 -5.05 -7.94
CA VAL A 390 -22.35 -5.94 -9.04
C VAL A 390 -20.86 -5.77 -9.36
N ALA A 391 -20.38 -4.52 -9.44
CA ALA A 391 -18.96 -4.23 -9.68
C ALA A 391 -18.07 -4.81 -8.57
N THR A 392 -18.43 -4.63 -7.30
CA THR A 392 -17.71 -5.19 -6.16
C THR A 392 -17.73 -6.72 -6.17
N THR A 393 -18.87 -7.32 -6.50
CA THR A 393 -19.01 -8.79 -6.61
C THR A 393 -18.14 -9.33 -7.76
N ALA A 394 -18.09 -8.68 -8.91
CA ALA A 394 -17.23 -9.08 -10.02
C ALA A 394 -15.75 -9.07 -9.60
N CYS A 395 -15.28 -8.03 -8.91
CA CYS A 395 -13.94 -7.98 -8.34
C CYS A 395 -13.71 -9.11 -7.31
N ALA A 396 -14.69 -9.38 -6.44
CA ALA A 396 -14.63 -10.44 -5.45
C ALA A 396 -14.51 -11.84 -6.07
N LEU A 397 -15.28 -12.11 -7.12
CA LEU A 397 -15.23 -13.39 -7.84
C LEU A 397 -13.85 -13.65 -8.48
N ILE A 398 -13.18 -12.61 -8.93
CA ILE A 398 -11.82 -12.73 -9.45
C ILE A 398 -10.83 -13.12 -8.33
N LEU A 399 -10.96 -12.54 -7.13
CA LEU A 399 -10.16 -12.93 -5.96
C LEU A 399 -10.43 -14.39 -5.57
N LEU A 400 -11.69 -14.81 -5.55
CA LEU A 400 -12.09 -16.18 -5.25
C LEU A 400 -11.59 -17.17 -6.33
N ALA A 401 -11.69 -16.81 -7.60
CA ALA A 401 -11.11 -17.58 -8.70
C ALA A 401 -9.59 -17.72 -8.56
N GLY A 402 -8.91 -16.64 -8.14
CA GLY A 402 -7.50 -16.65 -7.78
C GLY A 402 -7.19 -17.63 -6.65
N ALA A 403 -8.02 -17.67 -5.59
CA ALA A 403 -7.87 -18.63 -4.50
C ALA A 403 -8.03 -20.08 -4.97
N VAL A 404 -9.04 -20.37 -5.79
CA VAL A 404 -9.26 -21.70 -6.38
C VAL A 404 -8.07 -22.10 -7.26
N TRP A 405 -7.61 -21.20 -8.12
CA TRP A 405 -6.47 -21.48 -9.00
C TRP A 405 -5.19 -21.79 -8.22
N VAL A 406 -4.86 -20.99 -7.18
CA VAL A 406 -3.71 -21.24 -6.31
C VAL A 406 -3.86 -22.56 -5.57
N SER A 407 -5.06 -22.89 -5.05
CA SER A 407 -5.30 -24.15 -4.34
C SER A 407 -5.07 -25.35 -5.23
N ALA A 408 -5.54 -25.31 -6.48
CA ALA A 408 -5.31 -26.37 -7.46
C ALA A 408 -3.82 -26.56 -7.77
N ARG A 409 -3.07 -25.45 -7.91
CA ARG A 409 -1.61 -25.51 -8.14
C ARG A 409 -0.85 -26.07 -6.96
N LEU A 410 -1.20 -25.69 -5.73
CA LEU A 410 -0.57 -26.22 -4.52
C LEU A 410 -0.81 -27.73 -4.37
N ARG A 411 -2.01 -28.22 -4.67
CA ARG A 411 -2.32 -29.65 -4.68
C ARG A 411 -1.50 -30.41 -5.73
N ALA A 412 -1.37 -29.83 -6.93
CA ALA A 412 -0.58 -30.44 -8.01
C ALA A 412 0.92 -30.54 -7.66
N VAL A 413 1.49 -29.52 -6.97
CA VAL A 413 2.88 -29.55 -6.49
C VAL A 413 3.03 -30.60 -5.39
N ALA A 414 2.13 -30.64 -4.41
CA ALA A 414 2.18 -31.62 -3.32
C ALA A 414 2.05 -33.07 -3.86
N ALA A 415 1.19 -33.29 -4.87
CA ALA A 415 1.05 -34.61 -5.48
C ALA A 415 2.33 -35.04 -6.24
N ARG A 416 3.04 -34.11 -6.91
CA ARG A 416 4.32 -34.40 -7.56
C ARG A 416 5.41 -34.74 -6.54
N GLU A 417 5.54 -33.92 -5.47
CA GLU A 417 6.51 -34.18 -4.40
C GLU A 417 6.25 -35.53 -3.71
N ALA A 418 4.99 -35.92 -3.51
CA ALA A 418 4.62 -37.23 -2.97
C ALA A 418 5.01 -38.37 -3.91
N ALA A 419 4.72 -38.23 -5.23
CA ALA A 419 5.07 -39.23 -6.24
C ALA A 419 6.60 -39.38 -6.37
N GLU A 420 7.37 -38.28 -6.31
CA GLU A 420 8.83 -38.31 -6.33
C GLU A 420 9.41 -39.03 -5.11
N ARG A 421 8.86 -38.80 -3.92
CA ARG A 421 9.27 -39.51 -2.68
C ARG A 421 8.98 -41.01 -2.78
N GLU A 422 7.79 -41.36 -3.20
CA GLU A 422 7.40 -42.76 -3.41
C GLU A 422 8.26 -43.48 -4.44
N ALA A 423 8.62 -42.77 -5.53
CA ALA A 423 9.55 -43.32 -6.54
C ALA A 423 10.98 -43.50 -5.97
N ALA A 424 11.46 -42.56 -5.16
CA ALA A 424 12.76 -42.66 -4.52
C ALA A 424 12.81 -43.78 -3.48
N GLU A 425 11.75 -44.00 -2.69
CA GLU A 425 11.62 -45.13 -1.76
C GLU A 425 11.61 -46.49 -2.47
N ARG A 426 10.95 -46.61 -3.63
CA ARG A 426 10.96 -47.82 -4.42
C ARG A 426 12.33 -48.16 -5.00
N VAL A 427 13.15 -47.15 -5.34
CA VAL A 427 14.53 -47.34 -5.81
C VAL A 427 15.49 -47.69 -4.65
N ALA A 428 15.20 -47.22 -3.43
CA ALA A 428 16.04 -47.46 -2.25
C ALA A 428 15.83 -48.85 -1.59
N VAL A 429 14.79 -49.61 -1.94
CA VAL A 429 14.58 -50.98 -1.45
C VAL A 429 15.47 -51.89 -2.29
N PRO A 430 16.53 -52.51 -1.72
CA PRO A 430 17.36 -53.47 -2.46
C PRO A 430 16.53 -54.69 -2.82
N ASP A 431 16.70 -55.16 -4.06
CA ASP A 431 16.05 -56.36 -4.58
C ASP A 431 16.50 -57.56 -3.69
N PRO A 432 15.62 -58.20 -2.91
CA PRO A 432 15.99 -59.29 -2.04
C PRO A 432 16.52 -60.54 -2.78
N GLU A 433 16.36 -60.56 -4.12
CA GLU A 433 16.85 -61.69 -4.96
C GLU A 433 18.28 -61.50 -5.50
N ALA A 434 18.92 -60.33 -5.25
CA ALA A 434 20.29 -60.07 -5.72
C ALA A 434 21.40 -60.60 -4.77
N THR A 435 21.04 -61.25 -3.66
CA THR A 435 21.98 -61.80 -2.65
C THR A 435 21.84 -63.33 -2.52
N GLY A 436 21.40 -64.02 -3.55
CA GLY A 436 21.37 -65.49 -3.58
C GLY A 436 22.48 -66.09 -4.44
#